data_50a9543b5d30cf3ad4de5a69d8b21c49
#
_entry.id   50a9543b5d30cf3ad4de5a69d8b21c49
#
_cell.length_a   1.000
_cell.length_b   1.000
_cell.length_c   1.000
_cell.angle_alpha   90.00
_cell.angle_beta   90.00
_cell.angle_gamma   90.00
#
_symmetry.space_group_name_H-M   'P 1'
#
loop_
_entity.id
_entity.type
_entity.pdbx_description
1 polymer ?
#
loop_
_entity_poly.entity_id
_entity_poly.type
_entity_poly.pdbx_seq_one_letter_code
_entity_poly.pdbx_strand_id
1 'polypeptide(L)'
;QMNKAAEDPKGSAHYLDSMQNQKVWLGIYTLKQCREMEIGLGLDLKGGMNVILEVSVPDVVKALADNKPDEAFNKAVAEAAKLQINSQEDFITLFIREYKKLAPEGKLAELFATQQLKDKVNTRSTDAEVEKVLREEVSAAVDNSFNVLRTRIDRFGVAQPNIQTLEGKMGRIMVELPGIKEPERVRKLLQGSANLEFWETFEAKDIVPVLASADNRARGLLNADA
;
A
#
# COMPACT_ATOMS: atom_id res chain seq x y z
N GLN A 1 14.22 44.00 4.40
CA GLN A 1 13.47 43.01 3.59
C GLN A 1 13.17 41.74 4.38
N MET A 2 14.03 41.26 5.28
CA MET A 2 13.77 40.09 6.14
C MET A 2 12.58 40.29 7.10
N ASN A 3 12.35 41.51 7.64
CA ASN A 3 11.24 41.75 8.56
C ASN A 3 9.84 41.69 7.89
N LYS A 4 9.74 42.05 6.59
CA LYS A 4 8.47 41.93 5.85
C LYS A 4 8.13 40.48 5.46
N ALA A 5 9.12 39.62 5.29
CA ALA A 5 8.91 38.18 4.97
C ALA A 5 8.41 37.38 6.18
N ALA A 6 8.63 37.86 7.42
CA ALA A 6 8.16 37.21 8.63
C ALA A 6 6.62 37.35 8.85
N GLU A 7 6.00 38.34 8.23
CA GLU A 7 4.56 38.62 8.33
C GLU A 7 3.73 37.86 7.28
N ASP A 8 4.36 37.37 6.19
CA ASP A 8 3.69 36.58 5.16
C ASP A 8 4.34 35.17 5.01
N PRO A 9 3.70 34.11 5.54
CA PRO A 9 4.24 32.75 5.45
C PRO A 9 4.43 32.25 4.02
N LYS A 10 3.61 32.67 3.06
CA LYS A 10 3.75 32.29 1.65
C LYS A 10 4.89 33.05 0.97
N GLY A 11 5.04 34.31 1.28
CA GLY A 11 6.14 35.12 0.79
C GLY A 11 7.51 34.66 1.32
N SER A 12 7.57 34.24 2.58
CA SER A 12 8.79 33.68 3.17
C SER A 12 9.22 32.36 2.55
N ALA A 13 8.28 31.48 2.25
CA ALA A 13 8.55 30.20 1.59
C ALA A 13 9.10 30.40 0.17
N HIS A 14 8.48 31.27 -0.61
CA HIS A 14 8.92 31.58 -1.97
C HIS A 14 10.31 32.26 -1.98
N TYR A 15 10.57 33.13 -1.00
CA TYR A 15 11.89 33.77 -0.84
C TYR A 15 12.96 32.74 -0.50
N LEU A 16 12.69 31.82 0.44
CA LEU A 16 13.63 30.76 0.80
C LEU A 16 13.88 29.81 -0.35
N ASP A 17 12.88 29.51 -1.16
CA ASP A 17 13.02 28.70 -2.38
C ASP A 17 13.94 29.38 -3.40
N SER A 18 13.77 30.69 -3.62
CA SER A 18 14.64 31.43 -4.54
C SER A 18 16.09 31.54 -4.06
N MET A 19 16.32 31.41 -2.76
CA MET A 19 17.64 31.49 -2.12
C MET A 19 18.35 30.14 -1.99
N GLN A 20 17.72 29.00 -2.31
CA GLN A 20 18.26 27.65 -2.08
C GLN A 20 19.66 27.44 -2.64
N ASN A 21 19.92 27.98 -3.83
CA ASN A 21 21.21 27.84 -4.51
C ASN A 21 22.19 28.98 -4.24
N GLN A 22 21.80 29.97 -3.43
CA GLN A 22 22.69 31.06 -3.09
C GLN A 22 23.58 30.69 -1.90
N LYS A 23 24.84 31.11 -1.97
CA LYS A 23 25.83 30.91 -0.92
C LYS A 23 25.52 31.83 0.24
N VAL A 24 25.10 31.28 1.37
CA VAL A 24 24.61 32.04 2.53
C VAL A 24 25.56 32.04 3.72
N TRP A 25 26.47 31.05 3.82
CA TRP A 25 27.39 30.92 4.93
C TRP A 25 28.85 30.94 4.45
N LEU A 26 29.62 31.92 4.93
CA LEU A 26 31.02 32.17 4.57
C LEU A 26 31.29 32.23 3.05
N GLY A 27 30.26 32.42 2.20
CA GLY A 27 30.39 32.38 0.74
C GLY A 27 30.75 30.98 0.17
N ILE A 28 30.73 29.93 1.00
CA ILE A 28 31.14 28.56 0.64
C ILE A 28 29.92 27.68 0.48
N TYR A 29 29.01 27.68 1.44
CA TYR A 29 27.86 26.77 1.48
C TYR A 29 26.56 27.45 1.01
N THR A 30 25.79 26.72 0.20
CA THR A 30 24.45 27.17 -0.21
C THR A 30 23.45 26.95 0.92
N LEU A 31 22.30 27.64 0.86
CA LEU A 31 21.21 27.44 1.83
C LEU A 31 20.76 25.97 1.87
N LYS A 32 20.69 25.31 0.70
CA LYS A 32 20.37 23.88 0.59
C LYS A 32 21.37 23.02 1.36
N GLN A 33 22.67 23.22 1.14
CA GLN A 33 23.73 22.48 1.85
C GLN A 33 23.70 22.72 3.36
N CYS A 34 23.45 23.96 3.79
CA CYS A 34 23.30 24.26 5.22
C CYS A 34 22.12 23.51 5.84
N ARG A 35 20.99 23.40 5.12
CA ARG A 35 19.83 22.63 5.59
C ARG A 35 20.09 21.12 5.62
N GLU A 36 20.83 20.59 4.66
CA GLU A 36 21.22 19.18 4.63
C GLU A 36 22.18 18.82 5.78
N MET A 37 23.01 19.78 6.22
CA MET A 37 23.93 19.64 7.36
C MET A 37 23.28 20.01 8.71
N GLU A 38 22.05 20.53 8.73
CA GLU A 38 21.33 20.83 9.96
C GLU A 38 21.16 19.55 10.79
N ILE A 39 21.51 19.62 12.08
CA ILE A 39 21.29 18.50 12.99
C ILE A 39 19.78 18.21 13.04
N GLY A 40 19.42 16.97 12.66
CA GLY A 40 18.05 16.49 12.73
C GLY A 40 17.55 16.51 14.17
N LEU A 41 16.69 17.47 14.49
CA LEU A 41 15.98 17.47 15.74
C LEU A 41 14.85 16.44 15.66
N GLY A 42 14.94 15.38 16.49
CA GLY A 42 13.94 14.34 16.56
C GLY A 42 12.55 14.82 17.02
N LEU A 43 11.62 13.88 17.12
CA LEU A 43 10.25 14.13 17.59
C LEU A 43 10.19 14.84 18.93
N ASP A 44 11.12 14.54 19.83
CA ASP A 44 11.15 15.11 21.20
C ASP A 44 11.39 16.62 21.23
N LEU A 45 12.12 17.14 20.24
CA LEU A 45 12.50 18.55 20.18
C LEU A 45 11.67 19.38 19.20
N LYS A 46 11.26 18.80 18.08
CA LYS A 46 10.42 19.49 17.06
C LYS A 46 8.94 19.15 17.19
N GLY A 47 8.55 18.18 18.00
CA GLY A 47 7.23 17.58 17.93
C GLY A 47 7.03 16.85 16.58
N GLY A 48 5.83 16.43 16.28
CA GLY A 48 5.52 15.73 15.04
C GLY A 48 4.61 14.54 15.25
N MET A 49 4.72 13.53 14.38
CA MET A 49 3.94 12.30 14.53
C MET A 49 4.82 11.07 14.34
N ASN A 50 4.49 10.02 15.10
CA ASN A 50 4.97 8.67 14.90
C ASN A 50 3.76 7.80 14.57
N VAL A 51 3.83 7.04 13.48
CA VAL A 51 2.77 6.09 13.10
C VAL A 51 3.40 4.77 12.69
N ILE A 52 2.71 3.69 13.03
CA ILE A 52 3.02 2.36 12.53
C ILE A 52 1.95 2.03 11.49
N LEU A 53 2.38 1.79 10.27
CA LEU A 53 1.54 1.32 9.18
C LEU A 53 1.76 -0.18 9.01
N GLU A 54 0.70 -0.91 8.74
CA GLU A 54 0.74 -2.35 8.52
C GLU A 54 0.20 -2.67 7.13
N VAL A 55 0.98 -3.39 6.34
CA VAL A 55 0.53 -3.94 5.06
C VAL A 55 -0.40 -5.11 5.36
N SER A 56 -1.59 -5.11 4.75
CA SER A 56 -2.56 -6.20 4.91
C SER A 56 -2.07 -7.46 4.20
N VAL A 57 -1.31 -8.29 4.91
CA VAL A 57 -0.84 -9.59 4.39
C VAL A 57 -2.01 -10.48 3.95
N PRO A 58 -3.15 -10.54 4.68
CA PRO A 58 -4.34 -11.24 4.21
C PRO A 58 -4.81 -10.82 2.82
N ASP A 59 -4.81 -9.52 2.54
CA ASP A 59 -5.27 -9.02 1.22
C ASP A 59 -4.24 -9.29 0.12
N VAL A 60 -2.95 -9.25 0.43
CA VAL A 60 -1.89 -9.68 -0.49
C VAL A 60 -2.08 -11.14 -0.86
N VAL A 61 -2.30 -12.02 0.12
CA VAL A 61 -2.50 -13.46 -0.13
C VAL A 61 -3.76 -13.72 -0.96
N LYS A 62 -4.85 -13.00 -0.71
CA LYS A 62 -6.07 -13.07 -1.55
C LYS A 62 -5.81 -12.62 -2.98
N ALA A 63 -5.09 -11.51 -3.17
CA ALA A 63 -4.74 -11.00 -4.49
C ALA A 63 -3.88 -12.00 -5.28
N LEU A 64 -2.89 -12.64 -4.62
CA LEU A 64 -2.05 -13.67 -5.24
C LEU A 64 -2.84 -14.91 -5.67
N ALA A 65 -3.98 -15.20 -5.02
CA ALA A 65 -4.92 -16.25 -5.39
C ALA A 65 -5.98 -15.78 -6.41
N ASP A 66 -5.82 -14.63 -7.08
CA ASP A 66 -6.80 -14.02 -7.98
C ASP A 66 -8.18 -13.84 -7.34
N ASN A 67 -8.25 -13.60 -6.03
CA ASN A 67 -9.50 -13.48 -5.27
C ASN A 67 -10.49 -14.64 -5.54
N LYS A 68 -9.97 -15.86 -5.69
CA LYS A 68 -10.79 -17.03 -5.97
C LYS A 68 -11.94 -17.18 -4.97
N PRO A 69 -13.14 -17.52 -5.41
CA PRO A 69 -14.30 -17.72 -4.54
C PRO A 69 -14.29 -19.13 -3.87
N ASP A 70 -13.13 -19.56 -3.36
CA ASP A 70 -13.00 -20.80 -2.59
C ASP A 70 -13.39 -20.55 -1.13
N GLU A 71 -14.37 -21.32 -0.63
CA GLU A 71 -14.92 -21.11 0.72
C GLU A 71 -13.91 -21.52 1.80
N ALA A 72 -13.17 -22.61 1.60
CA ALA A 72 -12.16 -23.07 2.55
C ALA A 72 -11.00 -22.09 2.63
N PHE A 73 -10.55 -21.57 1.48
CA PHE A 73 -9.53 -20.54 1.40
C PHE A 73 -9.95 -19.26 2.14
N ASN A 74 -11.14 -18.73 1.85
CA ASN A 74 -11.62 -17.49 2.47
C ASN A 74 -11.82 -17.64 3.98
N LYS A 75 -12.34 -18.79 4.45
CA LYS A 75 -12.43 -19.10 5.87
C LYS A 75 -11.06 -19.20 6.53
N ALA A 76 -10.10 -19.88 5.89
CA ALA A 76 -8.73 -20.00 6.41
C ALA A 76 -8.06 -18.65 6.55
N VAL A 77 -8.20 -17.75 5.56
CA VAL A 77 -7.67 -16.39 5.62
C VAL A 77 -8.31 -15.60 6.77
N ALA A 78 -9.62 -15.69 6.95
CA ALA A 78 -10.33 -14.99 8.00
C ALA A 78 -9.94 -15.49 9.39
N GLU A 79 -9.83 -16.80 9.60
CA GLU A 79 -9.42 -17.38 10.88
C GLU A 79 -7.94 -17.07 11.19
N ALA A 80 -7.05 -17.18 10.20
CA ALA A 80 -5.65 -16.80 10.36
C ALA A 80 -5.49 -15.32 10.76
N ALA A 81 -6.27 -14.42 10.17
CA ALA A 81 -6.25 -13.00 10.51
C ALA A 81 -6.70 -12.75 11.97
N LYS A 82 -7.70 -13.48 12.47
CA LYS A 82 -8.13 -13.41 13.87
C LYS A 82 -7.04 -13.94 14.82
N LEU A 83 -6.43 -15.06 14.48
CA LEU A 83 -5.38 -15.68 15.27
C LEU A 83 -4.13 -14.81 15.35
N GLN A 84 -3.79 -14.10 14.27
CA GLN A 84 -2.62 -13.22 14.19
C GLN A 84 -2.65 -12.11 15.26
N ILE A 85 -3.82 -11.66 15.68
CA ILE A 85 -3.96 -10.61 16.70
C ILE A 85 -3.29 -11.02 18.01
N ASN A 86 -3.45 -12.28 18.41
CA ASN A 86 -2.98 -12.83 19.68
C ASN A 86 -1.78 -13.79 19.55
N SER A 87 -1.28 -14.01 18.34
CA SER A 87 -0.16 -14.92 18.04
C SER A 87 1.09 -14.15 17.71
N GLN A 88 2.24 -14.76 18.01
CA GLN A 88 3.55 -14.29 17.54
C GLN A 88 3.95 -14.94 16.21
N GLU A 89 3.21 -15.97 15.78
CA GLU A 89 3.43 -16.62 14.49
C GLU A 89 3.06 -15.68 13.33
N ASP A 90 3.76 -15.80 12.22
CA ASP A 90 3.45 -15.03 11.03
C ASP A 90 2.16 -15.50 10.35
N PHE A 91 1.53 -14.58 9.62
CA PHE A 91 0.24 -14.83 8.96
C PHE A 91 0.27 -16.04 8.02
N ILE A 92 1.36 -16.23 7.25
CA ILE A 92 1.43 -17.31 6.25
C ILE A 92 1.42 -18.67 6.93
N THR A 93 2.18 -18.83 8.03
CA THR A 93 2.16 -20.05 8.84
C THR A 93 0.75 -20.32 9.40
N LEU A 94 0.09 -19.32 9.96
CA LEU A 94 -1.27 -19.42 10.49
C LEU A 94 -2.26 -19.81 9.38
N PHE A 95 -2.19 -19.15 8.23
CA PHE A 95 -3.04 -19.40 7.08
C PHE A 95 -2.91 -20.84 6.57
N ILE A 96 -1.68 -21.32 6.35
CA ILE A 96 -1.46 -22.69 5.87
C ILE A 96 -2.00 -23.71 6.86
N ARG A 97 -1.80 -23.48 8.15
CA ARG A 97 -2.32 -24.36 9.20
C ARG A 97 -3.84 -24.41 9.19
N GLU A 98 -4.51 -23.26 9.13
CA GLU A 98 -5.98 -23.21 9.12
C GLU A 98 -6.55 -23.74 7.81
N TYR A 99 -5.90 -23.50 6.67
CA TYR A 99 -6.31 -24.07 5.39
C TYR A 99 -6.24 -25.60 5.41
N LYS A 100 -5.16 -26.19 5.93
CA LYS A 100 -5.01 -27.66 6.04
C LYS A 100 -6.01 -28.31 7.01
N LYS A 101 -6.50 -27.59 8.00
CA LYS A 101 -7.60 -28.07 8.86
C LYS A 101 -8.92 -28.14 8.11
N LEU A 102 -9.20 -27.15 7.25
CA LEU A 102 -10.45 -27.07 6.50
C LEU A 102 -10.44 -27.94 5.24
N ALA A 103 -9.28 -28.09 4.60
CA ALA A 103 -9.07 -28.86 3.40
C ALA A 103 -7.79 -29.71 3.52
N PRO A 104 -7.82 -30.86 4.24
CA PRO A 104 -6.63 -31.71 4.46
C PRO A 104 -5.99 -32.21 3.16
N GLU A 105 -6.80 -32.56 2.17
CA GLU A 105 -6.35 -33.02 0.85
C GLU A 105 -6.10 -31.86 -0.15
N GLY A 106 -6.48 -30.65 0.23
CA GLY A 106 -6.30 -29.45 -0.61
C GLY A 106 -4.83 -29.12 -0.82
N LYS A 107 -4.45 -28.86 -2.07
CA LYS A 107 -3.10 -28.43 -2.44
C LYS A 107 -3.03 -26.91 -2.56
N LEU A 108 -2.05 -26.30 -1.90
CA LEU A 108 -1.82 -24.86 -2.04
C LEU A 108 -1.53 -24.48 -3.49
N ALA A 109 -0.88 -25.35 -4.25
CA ALA A 109 -0.59 -25.13 -5.66
C ALA A 109 -1.84 -24.87 -6.52
N GLU A 110 -2.99 -25.48 -6.19
CA GLU A 110 -4.25 -25.27 -6.92
C GLU A 110 -4.83 -23.86 -6.69
N LEU A 111 -4.58 -23.30 -5.52
CA LEU A 111 -4.99 -21.92 -5.19
C LEU A 111 -4.09 -20.89 -5.86
N PHE A 112 -2.78 -21.12 -5.84
CA PHE A 112 -1.77 -20.13 -6.21
C PHE A 112 -1.13 -20.36 -7.60
N ALA A 113 -1.56 -21.37 -8.37
CA ALA A 113 -1.20 -21.49 -9.78
C ALA A 113 -1.97 -20.47 -10.62
N THR A 114 -1.73 -19.20 -10.38
CA THR A 114 -2.37 -18.04 -11.04
C THR A 114 -1.48 -17.54 -12.18
N GLN A 115 -2.06 -16.72 -13.06
CA GLN A 115 -1.29 -16.10 -14.15
C GLN A 115 -0.14 -15.23 -13.62
N GLN A 116 -0.33 -14.61 -12.45
CA GLN A 116 0.68 -13.79 -11.80
C GLN A 116 1.88 -14.61 -11.30
N LEU A 117 1.65 -15.82 -10.82
CA LEU A 117 2.66 -16.70 -10.24
C LEU A 117 3.10 -17.86 -11.17
N LYS A 118 2.69 -17.85 -12.44
CA LYS A 118 2.92 -18.96 -13.40
C LYS A 118 4.38 -19.41 -13.55
N ASP A 119 5.31 -18.45 -13.38
CA ASP A 119 6.75 -18.71 -13.50
C ASP A 119 7.37 -19.27 -12.21
N LYS A 120 6.65 -19.19 -11.08
CA LYS A 120 7.12 -19.61 -9.75
C LYS A 120 6.33 -20.79 -9.18
N VAL A 121 5.03 -20.86 -9.46
CA VAL A 121 4.11 -21.88 -8.95
C VAL A 121 3.38 -22.56 -10.11
N ASN A 122 3.39 -23.89 -10.11
CA ASN A 122 2.61 -24.71 -11.04
C ASN A 122 1.79 -25.73 -10.25
N THR A 123 0.84 -26.40 -10.89
CA THR A 123 -0.05 -27.40 -10.25
C THR A 123 0.66 -28.61 -9.64
N ARG A 124 1.94 -28.81 -9.94
CA ARG A 124 2.78 -29.87 -9.38
C ARG A 124 3.67 -29.41 -8.24
N SER A 125 3.70 -28.10 -7.96
CA SER A 125 4.50 -27.55 -6.87
C SER A 125 4.05 -28.10 -5.53
N THR A 126 5.01 -28.35 -4.65
CA THR A 126 4.75 -28.79 -3.28
C THR A 126 4.26 -27.62 -2.42
N ASP A 127 3.55 -27.92 -1.34
CA ASP A 127 3.08 -26.88 -0.41
C ASP A 127 4.24 -26.07 0.19
N ALA A 128 5.40 -26.69 0.43
CA ALA A 128 6.60 -25.99 0.92
C ALA A 128 7.18 -25.02 -0.11
N GLU A 129 7.17 -25.36 -1.39
CA GLU A 129 7.57 -24.46 -2.47
C GLU A 129 6.61 -23.28 -2.59
N VAL A 130 5.30 -23.55 -2.51
CA VAL A 130 4.28 -22.50 -2.54
C VAL A 130 4.42 -21.56 -1.33
N GLU A 131 4.62 -22.11 -0.13
CA GLU A 131 4.87 -21.31 1.08
C GLU A 131 6.07 -20.38 0.90
N LYS A 132 7.18 -20.89 0.37
CA LYS A 132 8.37 -20.07 0.10
C LYS A 132 8.06 -18.92 -0.85
N VAL A 133 7.38 -19.21 -1.96
CA VAL A 133 6.98 -18.18 -2.94
C VAL A 133 6.05 -17.17 -2.30
N LEU A 134 5.07 -17.57 -1.50
CA LEU A 134 4.18 -16.64 -0.79
C LEU A 134 4.94 -15.70 0.13
N ARG A 135 5.94 -16.19 0.86
CA ARG A 135 6.80 -15.37 1.72
C ARG A 135 7.59 -14.35 0.92
N GLU A 136 8.16 -14.76 -0.21
CA GLU A 136 8.90 -13.88 -1.12
C GLU A 136 8.00 -12.78 -1.70
N GLU A 137 6.78 -13.14 -2.16
CA GLU A 137 5.83 -12.18 -2.72
C GLU A 137 5.30 -11.19 -1.68
N VAL A 138 5.01 -11.65 -0.47
CA VAL A 138 4.60 -10.78 0.63
C VAL A 138 5.75 -9.83 1.01
N SER A 139 6.99 -10.33 1.08
CA SER A 139 8.16 -9.47 1.33
C SER A 139 8.29 -8.39 0.25
N ALA A 140 8.17 -8.78 -1.03
CA ALA A 140 8.21 -7.84 -2.14
C ALA A 140 7.07 -6.80 -2.09
N ALA A 141 5.87 -7.20 -1.67
CA ALA A 141 4.75 -6.28 -1.48
C ALA A 141 5.00 -5.27 -0.35
N VAL A 142 5.65 -5.70 0.74
CA VAL A 142 6.06 -4.82 1.84
C VAL A 142 7.13 -3.82 1.37
N ASP A 143 8.14 -4.28 0.63
CA ASP A 143 9.20 -3.43 0.08
C ASP A 143 8.63 -2.40 -0.91
N ASN A 144 7.69 -2.80 -1.76
CA ASN A 144 6.98 -1.88 -2.64
C ASN A 144 6.19 -0.84 -1.85
N SER A 145 5.49 -1.26 -0.81
CA SER A 145 4.72 -0.36 0.06
C SER A 145 5.65 0.65 0.76
N PHE A 146 6.80 0.19 1.25
CA PHE A 146 7.85 1.04 1.82
C PHE A 146 8.31 2.12 0.82
N ASN A 147 8.63 1.72 -0.42
CA ASN A 147 9.08 2.65 -1.46
C ASN A 147 7.99 3.67 -1.84
N VAL A 148 6.72 3.24 -1.91
CA VAL A 148 5.57 4.13 -2.14
C VAL A 148 5.42 5.13 -1.00
N LEU A 149 5.49 4.68 0.25
CA LEU A 149 5.41 5.55 1.42
C LEU A 149 6.55 6.56 1.44
N ARG A 150 7.78 6.12 1.20
CA ARG A 150 8.95 7.00 1.09
C ARG A 150 8.75 8.09 0.03
N THR A 151 8.34 7.70 -1.17
CA THR A 151 8.08 8.65 -2.26
C THR A 151 6.98 9.66 -1.90
N ARG A 152 5.93 9.22 -1.19
CA ARG A 152 4.87 10.12 -0.73
C ARG A 152 5.38 11.10 0.31
N ILE A 153 6.14 10.62 1.28
CA ILE A 153 6.70 11.43 2.36
C ILE A 153 7.68 12.49 1.82
N ASP A 154 8.54 12.10 0.87
CA ASP A 154 9.47 13.02 0.21
C ASP A 154 8.73 14.19 -0.48
N ARG A 155 7.54 13.92 -1.04
CA ARG A 155 6.70 14.96 -1.67
C ARG A 155 6.06 15.93 -0.68
N PHE A 156 5.95 15.55 0.61
CA PHE A 156 5.45 16.48 1.65
C PHE A 156 6.48 17.49 2.11
N GLY A 157 7.73 17.35 1.69
CA GLY A 157 8.80 18.24 2.09
C GLY A 157 9.11 18.20 3.59
N VAL A 158 8.85 17.06 4.23
CA VAL A 158 9.22 16.84 5.63
C VAL A 158 10.74 16.76 5.72
N ALA A 159 11.32 17.60 6.56
CA ALA A 159 12.76 17.56 6.81
C ALA A 159 13.08 16.29 7.64
N GLN A 160 13.92 15.43 7.09
CA GLN A 160 14.49 14.25 7.77
C GLN A 160 13.44 13.27 8.33
N PRO A 161 12.56 12.69 7.49
CA PRO A 161 11.66 11.63 7.93
C PRO A 161 12.48 10.38 8.27
N ASN A 162 12.09 9.66 9.31
CA ASN A 162 12.62 8.35 9.63
C ASN A 162 11.59 7.29 9.23
N ILE A 163 11.96 6.38 8.32
CA ILE A 163 11.08 5.32 7.84
C ILE A 163 11.84 4.01 7.97
N GLN A 164 11.30 3.09 8.74
CA GLN A 164 11.93 1.80 9.04
C GLN A 164 10.92 0.67 8.99
N THR A 165 11.33 -0.49 8.47
CA THR A 165 10.59 -1.74 8.65
C THR A 165 10.86 -2.28 10.05
N LEU A 166 9.80 -2.70 10.75
CA LEU A 166 9.94 -3.27 12.09
C LEU A 166 10.21 -4.77 11.99
N GLU A 167 11.27 -5.21 12.64
CA GLU A 167 11.57 -6.63 12.79
C GLU A 167 10.54 -7.34 13.68
N GLY A 168 10.29 -8.62 13.43
CA GLY A 168 9.45 -9.49 14.25
C GLY A 168 8.01 -9.65 13.81
N LYS A 169 7.39 -8.69 13.11
CA LYS A 169 6.09 -8.87 12.44
C LYS A 169 6.17 -8.38 11.01
N MET A 170 6.01 -9.31 10.08
CA MET A 170 6.03 -9.03 8.65
C MET A 170 4.97 -7.98 8.28
N GLY A 171 5.37 -6.96 7.52
CA GLY A 171 4.45 -5.95 6.98
C GLY A 171 4.33 -4.66 7.80
N ARG A 172 5.04 -4.49 8.92
CA ARG A 172 5.00 -3.26 9.71
C ARG A 172 6.10 -2.28 9.32
N ILE A 173 5.68 -1.05 9.08
CA ILE A 173 6.55 0.08 8.72
C ILE A 173 6.32 1.19 9.73
N MET A 174 7.36 1.56 10.47
CA MET A 174 7.35 2.72 11.34
C MET A 174 7.73 3.96 10.55
N VAL A 175 6.96 5.02 10.74
CA VAL A 175 7.15 6.31 10.07
C VAL A 175 7.14 7.41 11.12
N GLU A 176 8.27 8.11 11.26
CA GLU A 176 8.44 9.26 12.13
C GLU A 176 8.60 10.52 11.29
N LEU A 177 7.76 11.49 11.53
CA LEU A 177 7.70 12.74 10.77
C LEU A 177 7.84 13.93 11.72
N PRO A 178 9.08 14.40 11.94
CA PRO A 178 9.33 15.56 12.81
C PRO A 178 8.74 16.84 12.22
N GLY A 179 8.22 17.72 13.09
CA GLY A 179 7.76 19.06 12.74
C GLY A 179 6.43 19.13 11.98
N ILE A 180 5.68 18.03 11.88
CA ILE A 180 4.35 18.02 11.27
C ILE A 180 3.35 18.76 12.15
N LYS A 181 2.65 19.74 11.57
CA LYS A 181 1.62 20.52 12.26
C LYS A 181 0.21 19.94 12.09
N GLU A 182 -0.04 19.16 11.02
CA GLU A 182 -1.34 18.59 10.67
C GLU A 182 -1.29 17.06 10.58
N PRO A 183 -1.18 16.32 11.71
CA PRO A 183 -0.98 14.87 11.70
C PRO A 183 -2.15 14.12 11.05
N GLU A 184 -3.40 14.59 11.21
CA GLU A 184 -4.58 13.93 10.63
C GLU A 184 -4.59 14.00 9.09
N ARG A 185 -4.13 15.09 8.52
CA ARG A 185 -4.02 15.24 7.07
C ARG A 185 -2.97 14.28 6.52
N VAL A 186 -1.82 14.21 7.18
CA VAL A 186 -0.73 13.32 6.78
C VAL A 186 -1.15 11.86 6.92
N ARG A 187 -1.84 11.48 8.01
CA ARG A 187 -2.38 10.13 8.20
C ARG A 187 -3.27 9.72 7.05
N LYS A 188 -4.24 10.54 6.66
CA LYS A 188 -5.14 10.27 5.52
C LYS A 188 -4.37 10.08 4.20
N LEU A 189 -3.32 10.86 3.99
CA LEU A 189 -2.50 10.76 2.78
C LEU A 189 -1.62 9.50 2.77
N LEU A 190 -1.09 9.09 3.93
CA LEU A 190 -0.31 7.86 4.04
C LEU A 190 -1.18 6.61 3.89
N GLN A 191 -2.40 6.62 4.45
CA GLN A 191 -3.36 5.52 4.34
C GLN A 191 -4.05 5.46 2.98
N GLY A 192 -4.02 6.54 2.20
CA GLY A 192 -4.65 6.59 0.89
C GLY A 192 -4.06 5.53 -0.04
N SER A 193 -4.86 4.52 -0.36
CA SER A 193 -4.58 3.57 -1.44
C SER A 193 -5.45 3.93 -2.64
N ALA A 194 -4.89 3.76 -3.84
CA ALA A 194 -5.66 3.90 -5.07
C ALA A 194 -5.36 2.68 -5.95
N ASN A 195 -6.41 2.04 -6.45
CA ASN A 195 -6.28 1.05 -7.50
C ASN A 195 -6.23 1.79 -8.84
N LEU A 196 -5.23 1.48 -9.64
CA LEU A 196 -5.19 1.94 -11.02
C LEU A 196 -5.94 0.91 -11.85
N GLU A 197 -7.04 1.36 -12.46
CA GLU A 197 -7.86 0.53 -13.32
C GLU A 197 -7.95 1.17 -14.70
N PHE A 198 -7.85 0.36 -15.73
CA PHE A 198 -8.05 0.76 -17.09
C PHE A 198 -9.39 0.19 -17.56
N TRP A 199 -10.31 1.06 -17.91
CA TRP A 199 -11.63 0.68 -18.39
C TRP A 199 -11.74 0.94 -19.88
N GLU A 200 -12.09 -0.08 -20.64
CA GLU A 200 -12.49 0.10 -22.02
C GLU A 200 -13.88 0.74 -22.04
N THR A 201 -14.00 1.86 -22.72
CA THR A 201 -15.26 2.61 -22.80
C THR A 201 -15.85 2.44 -24.17
N PHE A 202 -17.16 2.26 -24.23
CA PHE A 202 -17.93 2.19 -25.47
C PHE A 202 -18.70 3.50 -25.68
N GLU A 203 -18.81 3.93 -26.92
CA GLU A 203 -19.63 5.09 -27.25
C GLU A 203 -21.13 4.72 -27.22
N ALA A 204 -21.99 5.71 -26.97
CA ALA A 204 -23.44 5.49 -26.91
C ALA A 204 -24.01 4.85 -28.20
N LYS A 205 -23.42 5.18 -29.37
CA LYS A 205 -23.81 4.58 -30.66
C LYS A 205 -23.60 3.05 -30.70
N ASP A 206 -22.63 2.50 -29.94
CA ASP A 206 -22.32 1.08 -29.93
C ASP A 206 -23.20 0.33 -28.91
N ILE A 207 -23.53 0.99 -27.80
CA ILE A 207 -24.28 0.38 -26.68
C ILE A 207 -25.76 0.45 -26.87
N VAL A 208 -26.32 1.57 -27.36
CA VAL A 208 -27.79 1.78 -27.50
C VAL A 208 -28.46 0.69 -28.33
N PRO A 209 -27.94 0.25 -29.49
CA PRO A 209 -28.55 -0.84 -30.26
C PRO A 209 -28.59 -2.17 -29.49
N VAL A 210 -27.53 -2.46 -28.73
CA VAL A 210 -27.41 -3.69 -27.93
C VAL A 210 -28.41 -3.67 -26.77
N LEU A 211 -28.53 -2.54 -26.05
CA LEU A 211 -29.52 -2.37 -24.99
C LEU A 211 -30.95 -2.45 -25.51
N ALA A 212 -31.26 -1.82 -26.66
CA ALA A 212 -32.57 -1.89 -27.27
C ALA A 212 -32.92 -3.34 -27.66
N SER A 213 -31.98 -4.10 -28.19
CA SER A 213 -32.20 -5.51 -28.53
C SER A 213 -32.39 -6.38 -27.29
N ALA A 214 -31.67 -6.10 -26.20
CA ALA A 214 -31.81 -6.78 -24.91
C ALA A 214 -33.18 -6.48 -24.27
N ASP A 215 -33.62 -5.21 -24.29
CA ASP A 215 -34.94 -4.80 -23.79
C ASP A 215 -36.06 -5.47 -24.57
N ASN A 216 -35.98 -5.53 -25.90
CA ASN A 216 -36.98 -6.21 -26.74
C ASN A 216 -37.04 -7.73 -26.43
N ARG A 217 -35.91 -8.37 -26.18
CA ARG A 217 -35.87 -9.80 -25.78
C ARG A 217 -36.49 -9.99 -24.40
N ALA A 218 -36.17 -9.13 -23.44
CA ALA A 218 -36.72 -9.18 -22.08
C ALA A 218 -38.26 -9.01 -22.11
N ARG A 219 -38.77 -8.06 -22.90
CA ARG A 219 -40.23 -7.87 -23.09
C ARG A 219 -40.90 -9.07 -23.75
N GLY A 220 -40.22 -9.72 -24.71
CA GLY A 220 -40.70 -10.96 -25.33
C GLY A 220 -40.83 -12.11 -24.35
N LEU A 221 -39.93 -12.25 -23.42
CA LEU A 221 -39.97 -13.26 -22.36
C LEU A 221 -41.06 -12.99 -21.33
N LEU A 222 -41.23 -11.73 -20.90
CA LEU A 222 -42.26 -11.32 -19.95
C LEU A 222 -43.68 -11.48 -20.52
N ASN A 223 -43.86 -11.28 -21.83
CA ASN A 223 -45.17 -11.47 -22.49
C ASN A 223 -45.47 -12.93 -22.85
N ALA A 224 -44.44 -13.82 -22.78
CA ALA A 224 -44.65 -15.25 -23.02
C ALA A 224 -45.14 -16.00 -21.77
N ASP A 225 -44.92 -15.41 -20.59
CA ASP A 225 -45.33 -15.97 -19.28
C ASP A 225 -46.68 -15.38 -18.78
N ALA A 226 -47.34 -14.51 -19.55
CA ALA A 226 -48.62 -13.90 -19.25
C ALA A 226 -49.73 -14.51 -20.14
#